data_51fead25efdb0e9fc8b08c14d04c034e
#
_entry.id   51fead25efdb0e9fc8b08c14d04c034e
#
_cell.length_a   1.000
_cell.length_b   1.000
_cell.length_c   1.000
_cell.angle_alpha   90.00
_cell.angle_beta   90.00
_cell.angle_gamma   90.00
#
_symmetry.space_group_name_H-M   'P 1'
#
loop_
_entity.id
_entity.type
_entity.pdbx_description
1 polymer ?
#
loop_
_entity_poly.entity_id
_entity_poly.type
_entity_poly.pdbx_seq_one_letter_code
_entity_poly.pdbx_strand_id
1 'polypeptide(L)'
;TIPAPIQTFSEVTLDRCDGQQESLRAVYKTDEELADAIAAAYRTVIADLYAAGCRNIQFDDCTWGIYCDTDFVSKTGMSPVDLQKVSELALNNAAIAGKPDDLVINTHVCRGNYHSTYAFEGGYDPIAPYLFAHENVDAFYLEFDTPRAGGFEPLKYVAPGKKVVLGLITTKA
;
A
#
# COMPACT_ATOMS: atom_id res chain seq x y z
N THR A 1 9.40 -9.99 -0.81
CA THR A 1 8.19 -9.20 -1.08
C THR A 1 6.99 -9.88 -0.46
N ILE A 2 6.12 -9.12 0.18
CA ILE A 2 4.84 -9.59 0.73
C ILE A 2 3.75 -8.57 0.37
N PRO A 3 2.47 -8.98 0.27
CA PRO A 3 1.37 -8.02 0.11
C PRO A 3 1.42 -6.96 1.21
N ALA A 4 0.98 -5.74 0.93
CA ALA A 4 0.81 -4.76 1.99
C ALA A 4 -0.31 -5.18 2.96
N PRO A 5 -0.24 -4.79 4.23
CA PRO A 5 -1.30 -5.09 5.21
C PRO A 5 -2.69 -4.66 4.73
N ILE A 6 -2.80 -3.48 4.12
CA ILE A 6 -4.06 -2.98 3.57
C ILE A 6 -4.54 -3.80 2.36
N GLN A 7 -3.63 -4.32 1.54
CA GLN A 7 -4.01 -5.23 0.45
C GLN A 7 -4.67 -6.48 1.02
N THR A 8 -4.11 -7.04 2.09
CA THR A 8 -4.69 -8.19 2.80
C THR A 8 -6.06 -7.85 3.38
N PHE A 9 -6.21 -6.69 4.01
CA PHE A 9 -7.50 -6.22 4.53
C PHE A 9 -8.55 -6.13 3.40
N SER A 10 -8.19 -5.49 2.29
CA SER A 10 -9.07 -5.34 1.13
C SER A 10 -9.50 -6.70 0.57
N GLU A 11 -8.58 -7.63 0.42
CA GLU A 11 -8.87 -8.98 -0.10
C GLU A 11 -9.83 -9.77 0.82
N VAL A 12 -9.66 -9.63 2.14
CA VAL A 12 -10.52 -10.32 3.12
C VAL A 12 -11.91 -9.69 3.21
N THR A 13 -12.02 -8.38 2.98
CA THR A 13 -13.29 -7.64 3.05
C THR A 13 -14.08 -7.64 1.73
N LEU A 14 -13.45 -8.02 0.60
CA LEU A 14 -14.17 -8.20 -0.67
C LEU A 14 -15.16 -9.36 -0.56
N ASP A 15 -16.42 -9.10 -0.91
CA ASP A 15 -17.48 -10.12 -0.90
C ASP A 15 -17.42 -10.95 -2.20
N ARG A 16 -16.57 -11.96 -2.22
CA ARG A 16 -16.28 -12.80 -3.40
C ARG A 16 -17.08 -14.10 -3.44
N CYS A 17 -17.69 -14.50 -2.33
CA CYS A 17 -18.49 -15.70 -2.25
C CYS A 17 -19.57 -15.58 -1.16
N ASP A 18 -20.66 -16.34 -1.35
CA ASP A 18 -21.80 -16.32 -0.43
C ASP A 18 -21.38 -16.65 1.01
N GLY A 19 -21.82 -15.82 1.95
CA GLY A 19 -21.55 -15.98 3.38
C GLY A 19 -20.15 -15.54 3.84
N GLN A 20 -19.30 -15.00 2.97
CA GLN A 20 -17.97 -14.53 3.34
C GLN A 20 -18.03 -13.44 4.41
N GLN A 21 -18.90 -12.43 4.21
CA GLN A 21 -19.04 -11.32 5.17
C GLN A 21 -19.63 -11.80 6.49
N GLU A 22 -20.60 -12.71 6.46
CA GLU A 22 -21.17 -13.30 7.68
C GLU A 22 -20.10 -14.05 8.49
N SER A 23 -19.30 -14.86 7.83
CA SER A 23 -18.21 -15.61 8.44
C SER A 23 -17.14 -14.67 9.02
N LEU A 24 -16.79 -13.61 8.30
CA LEU A 24 -15.83 -12.59 8.75
C LEU A 24 -16.34 -11.89 10.01
N ARG A 25 -17.61 -11.44 9.99
CA ARG A 25 -18.25 -10.72 11.11
C ARG A 25 -18.59 -11.63 12.29
N ALA A 26 -18.62 -12.94 12.09
CA ALA A 26 -18.69 -13.88 13.21
C ALA A 26 -17.44 -13.84 14.10
N VAL A 27 -16.27 -13.57 13.51
CA VAL A 27 -14.98 -13.48 14.18
C VAL A 27 -14.62 -12.03 14.55
N TYR A 28 -14.63 -11.13 13.57
CA TYR A 28 -14.27 -9.71 13.74
C TYR A 28 -15.54 -8.85 13.60
N LYS A 29 -15.96 -8.22 14.71
CA LYS A 29 -17.22 -7.47 14.73
C LYS A 29 -17.11 -6.14 14.01
N THR A 30 -15.91 -5.54 13.99
CA THR A 30 -15.64 -4.26 13.35
C THR A 30 -14.42 -4.34 12.44
N ASP A 31 -14.27 -3.33 11.58
CA ASP A 31 -13.10 -3.20 10.71
C ASP A 31 -11.83 -2.91 11.51
N GLU A 32 -11.96 -2.22 12.64
CA GLU A 32 -10.85 -1.95 13.55
C GLU A 32 -10.32 -3.24 14.18
N GLU A 33 -11.20 -4.13 14.65
CA GLU A 33 -10.80 -5.44 15.19
C GLU A 33 -10.06 -6.27 14.13
N LEU A 34 -10.53 -6.26 12.88
CA LEU A 34 -9.87 -6.93 11.78
C LEU A 34 -8.50 -6.31 11.46
N ALA A 35 -8.45 -4.98 11.38
CA ALA A 35 -7.21 -4.25 11.11
C ALA A 35 -6.14 -4.51 12.18
N ASP A 36 -6.53 -4.50 13.46
CA ASP A 36 -5.63 -4.81 14.58
C ASP A 36 -5.10 -6.25 14.51
N ALA A 37 -5.95 -7.20 14.16
CA ALA A 37 -5.56 -8.60 13.98
C ALA A 37 -4.57 -8.77 12.81
N ILE A 38 -4.81 -8.10 11.68
CA ILE A 38 -3.91 -8.10 10.52
C ILE A 38 -2.57 -7.47 10.91
N ALA A 39 -2.58 -6.30 11.54
CA ALA A 39 -1.35 -5.65 11.98
C ALA A 39 -0.53 -6.54 12.93
N ALA A 40 -1.18 -7.23 13.85
CA ALA A 40 -0.53 -8.17 14.76
C ALA A 40 0.09 -9.37 14.01
N ALA A 41 -0.63 -9.94 13.05
CA ALA A 41 -0.13 -11.03 12.21
C ALA A 41 1.10 -10.60 11.39
N TYR A 42 1.07 -9.39 10.80
CA TYR A 42 2.22 -8.85 10.06
C TYR A 42 3.43 -8.61 10.96
N ARG A 43 3.26 -8.09 12.18
CA ARG A 43 4.37 -7.96 13.13
C ARG A 43 5.01 -9.31 13.43
N THR A 44 4.22 -10.36 13.56
CA THR A 44 4.74 -11.74 13.75
C THR A 44 5.53 -12.19 12.53
N VAL A 45 4.97 -12.06 11.32
CA VAL A 45 5.66 -12.43 10.07
C VAL A 45 6.97 -11.66 9.90
N ILE A 46 6.96 -10.34 10.17
CA ILE A 46 8.16 -9.50 10.10
C ILE A 46 9.22 -9.96 11.09
N ALA A 47 8.83 -10.29 12.32
CA ALA A 47 9.74 -10.81 13.35
C ALA A 47 10.34 -12.16 12.95
N ASP A 48 9.54 -13.08 12.40
CA ASP A 48 9.99 -14.39 11.94
C ASP A 48 10.97 -14.27 10.76
N LEU A 49 10.64 -13.40 9.79
CA LEU A 49 11.53 -13.11 8.65
C LEU A 49 12.86 -12.51 9.14
N TYR A 50 12.79 -11.56 10.09
CA TYR A 50 13.99 -10.96 10.66
C TYR A 50 14.85 -12.01 11.41
N ALA A 51 14.23 -12.88 12.21
CA ALA A 51 14.92 -13.97 12.90
C ALA A 51 15.58 -14.97 11.92
N ALA A 52 14.96 -15.17 10.75
CA ALA A 52 15.52 -15.98 9.66
C ALA A 52 16.65 -15.27 8.89
N GLY A 53 17.02 -14.04 9.26
CA GLY A 53 18.13 -13.29 8.64
C GLY A 53 17.68 -12.26 7.59
N CYS A 54 16.39 -12.08 7.36
CA CYS A 54 15.91 -11.04 6.45
C CYS A 54 16.21 -9.64 7.02
N ARG A 55 16.67 -8.72 6.16
CA ARG A 55 16.98 -7.33 6.52
C ARG A 55 16.34 -6.32 5.56
N ASN A 56 15.57 -6.80 4.60
CA ASN A 56 14.88 -5.95 3.65
C ASN A 56 13.55 -6.61 3.26
N ILE A 57 12.44 -5.93 3.51
CA ILE A 57 11.09 -6.38 3.17
C ILE A 57 10.45 -5.31 2.28
N GLN A 58 9.82 -5.72 1.20
CA GLN A 58 9.00 -4.86 0.37
C GLN A 58 7.52 -5.20 0.57
N PHE A 59 6.72 -4.20 0.88
CA PHE A 59 5.27 -4.27 0.74
C PHE A 59 4.87 -3.98 -0.70
N ASP A 60 4.09 -4.87 -1.30
CA ASP A 60 3.41 -4.60 -2.57
C ASP A 60 2.06 -3.95 -2.27
N ASP A 61 2.01 -2.63 -2.45
CA ASP A 61 0.84 -1.82 -2.10
C ASP A 61 0.23 -1.17 -3.37
N CYS A 62 -0.37 -2.01 -4.21
CA CYS A 62 -1.03 -1.55 -5.42
C CYS A 62 -2.37 -0.83 -5.13
N THR A 63 -2.86 -0.86 -3.90
CA THR A 63 -4.09 -0.19 -3.49
C THR A 63 -4.02 1.32 -3.73
N TRP A 64 -2.88 1.93 -3.45
CA TRP A 64 -2.64 3.34 -3.74
C TRP A 64 -2.73 3.69 -5.23
N GLY A 65 -2.46 2.73 -6.11
CA GLY A 65 -2.57 2.92 -7.57
C GLY A 65 -3.99 3.27 -8.02
N ILE A 66 -5.01 2.75 -7.32
CA ILE A 66 -6.42 3.05 -7.58
C ILE A 66 -6.70 4.54 -7.46
N TYR A 67 -6.16 5.18 -6.44
CA TYR A 67 -6.40 6.59 -6.13
C TYR A 67 -5.56 7.56 -6.96
N CYS A 68 -4.61 7.06 -7.73
CA CYS A 68 -3.92 7.82 -8.75
C CYS A 68 -4.83 8.08 -9.97
N ASP A 69 -5.79 7.18 -10.22
CA ASP A 69 -6.74 7.28 -11.34
C ASP A 69 -7.94 8.13 -10.94
N THR A 70 -7.87 9.43 -11.25
CA THR A 70 -8.89 10.41 -10.88
C THR A 70 -10.24 10.14 -11.57
N ASP A 71 -10.22 9.54 -12.76
CA ASP A 71 -11.44 9.16 -13.47
C ASP A 71 -12.14 7.97 -12.79
N PHE A 72 -11.38 6.98 -12.38
CA PHE A 72 -11.90 5.85 -11.59
C PHE A 72 -12.47 6.33 -10.25
N VAL A 73 -11.70 7.14 -9.51
CA VAL A 73 -12.10 7.71 -8.24
C VAL A 73 -13.39 8.53 -8.37
N SER A 74 -13.51 9.36 -9.40
CA SER A 74 -14.72 10.17 -9.63
C SER A 74 -15.97 9.34 -9.91
N LYS A 75 -15.80 8.22 -10.61
CA LYS A 75 -16.91 7.30 -10.94
C LYS A 75 -17.36 6.44 -9.77
N THR A 76 -16.46 6.11 -8.88
CA THR A 76 -16.74 5.23 -7.72
C THR A 76 -17.09 6.01 -6.46
N GLY A 77 -16.86 7.32 -6.42
CA GLY A 77 -17.06 8.16 -5.23
C GLY A 77 -16.01 7.93 -4.14
N MET A 78 -14.95 7.18 -4.42
CA MET A 78 -13.82 7.01 -3.52
C MET A 78 -13.07 8.32 -3.34
N SER A 79 -12.41 8.52 -2.21
CA SER A 79 -11.66 9.75 -1.93
C SER A 79 -10.33 9.45 -1.27
N PRO A 80 -9.21 10.06 -1.72
CA PRO A 80 -7.93 9.95 -1.02
C PRO A 80 -8.00 10.43 0.45
N VAL A 81 -8.92 11.34 0.77
CA VAL A 81 -9.14 11.82 2.15
C VAL A 81 -9.75 10.73 3.03
N ASP A 82 -10.57 9.86 2.46
CA ASP A 82 -11.13 8.73 3.18
C ASP A 82 -10.06 7.67 3.50
N LEU A 83 -9.01 7.59 2.68
CA LEU A 83 -7.81 6.77 2.96
C LEU A 83 -7.04 7.24 4.19
N GLN A 84 -6.99 8.53 4.44
CA GLN A 84 -6.37 9.08 5.64
C GLN A 84 -7.19 8.76 6.90
N LYS A 85 -8.51 8.66 6.78
CA LYS A 85 -9.43 8.35 7.88
C LYS A 85 -9.54 6.85 8.15
N VAL A 86 -9.43 6.05 7.12
CA VAL A 86 -9.65 4.61 7.18
C VAL A 86 -8.34 3.88 6.91
N SER A 87 -7.43 3.96 7.84
CA SER A 87 -6.63 2.76 8.11
C SER A 87 -5.58 2.29 7.07
N GLU A 88 -5.56 2.67 5.80
CA GLU A 88 -4.50 2.16 4.93
C GLU A 88 -3.13 2.52 5.50
N LEU A 89 -2.92 3.79 5.68
CA LEU A 89 -1.70 4.29 6.28
C LEU A 89 -1.55 3.87 7.74
N ALA A 90 -2.64 3.92 8.51
CA ALA A 90 -2.64 3.49 9.91
C ALA A 90 -2.36 2.00 10.05
N LEU A 91 -2.96 1.15 9.20
CA LEU A 91 -2.75 -0.29 9.22
C LEU A 91 -1.33 -0.66 8.80
N ASN A 92 -0.83 -0.10 7.68
CA ASN A 92 0.55 -0.33 7.25
C ASN A 92 1.55 0.12 8.34
N ASN A 93 1.36 1.30 8.92
CA ASN A 93 2.20 1.82 9.99
C ASN A 93 2.12 0.97 11.27
N ALA A 94 0.93 0.50 11.64
CA ALA A 94 0.75 -0.39 12.80
C ALA A 94 1.43 -1.76 12.59
N ALA A 95 1.43 -2.27 11.37
CA ALA A 95 2.06 -3.53 11.01
C ALA A 95 3.59 -3.50 11.13
N ILE A 96 4.22 -2.34 10.91
CA ILE A 96 5.68 -2.16 10.99
C ILE A 96 6.14 -1.54 12.31
N ALA A 97 5.20 -1.22 13.20
CA ALA A 97 5.52 -0.63 14.49
C ALA A 97 6.43 -1.54 15.32
N GLY A 98 7.54 -1.00 15.82
CA GLY A 98 8.50 -1.75 16.62
C GLY A 98 9.44 -2.65 15.81
N LYS A 99 9.52 -2.48 14.48
CA LYS A 99 10.53 -3.18 13.67
C LYS A 99 11.94 -2.86 14.18
N PRO A 100 12.90 -3.81 14.05
CA PRO A 100 14.30 -3.52 14.35
C PRO A 100 14.87 -2.38 13.48
N ASP A 101 15.78 -1.58 14.04
CA ASP A 101 16.36 -0.41 13.37
C ASP A 101 17.16 -0.77 12.10
N ASP A 102 17.76 -1.97 12.06
CA ASP A 102 18.51 -2.46 10.92
C ASP A 102 17.65 -3.22 9.89
N LEU A 103 16.35 -3.32 10.10
CA LEU A 103 15.41 -3.85 9.13
C LEU A 103 14.86 -2.73 8.25
N VAL A 104 15.13 -2.81 6.97
CA VAL A 104 14.59 -1.89 5.95
C VAL A 104 13.22 -2.41 5.49
N ILE A 105 12.20 -1.57 5.55
CA ILE A 105 10.88 -1.86 4.97
C ILE A 105 10.57 -0.79 3.93
N ASN A 106 10.23 -1.26 2.73
CA ASN A 106 9.91 -0.41 1.59
C ASN A 106 8.48 -0.65 1.16
N THR A 107 7.85 0.33 0.53
CA THR A 107 6.57 0.14 -0.15
C THR A 107 6.74 0.28 -1.66
N HIS A 108 6.08 -0.58 -2.43
CA HIS A 108 6.01 -0.52 -3.89
C HIS A 108 4.61 -0.11 -4.30
N VAL A 109 4.51 0.97 -5.09
CA VAL A 109 3.25 1.46 -5.63
C VAL A 109 3.32 1.50 -7.15
N CYS A 110 2.59 0.59 -7.80
CA CYS A 110 2.41 0.57 -9.26
C CYS A 110 0.94 0.82 -9.63
N ARG A 111 0.65 0.77 -10.92
CA ARG A 111 -0.73 0.84 -11.46
C ARG A 111 -1.20 -0.51 -12.00
N GLY A 112 -0.65 -1.60 -11.47
CA GLY A 112 -0.91 -2.95 -11.97
C GLY A 112 0.06 -3.36 -13.07
N ASN A 113 0.27 -4.67 -13.19
CA ASN A 113 1.07 -5.28 -14.25
C ASN A 113 0.63 -6.72 -14.45
N TYR A 114 -0.37 -6.92 -15.33
CA TYR A 114 -0.87 -8.24 -15.70
C TYR A 114 -0.91 -8.35 -17.21
N HIS A 115 -0.27 -9.38 -17.76
CA HIS A 115 -0.11 -9.54 -19.21
C HIS A 115 0.47 -8.31 -19.91
N SER A 116 1.48 -7.68 -19.32
CA SER A 116 2.13 -6.45 -19.82
C SER A 116 1.18 -5.26 -19.96
N THR A 117 0.10 -5.22 -19.20
CA THR A 117 -0.84 -4.09 -19.16
C THR A 117 -1.02 -3.54 -17.75
N TYR A 118 -1.50 -2.32 -17.65
CA TYR A 118 -1.83 -1.67 -16.39
C TYR A 118 -3.34 -1.73 -16.12
N ALA A 119 -3.72 -1.56 -14.84
CA ALA A 119 -5.12 -1.49 -14.41
C ALA A 119 -5.60 -0.05 -14.23
N PHE A 120 -4.71 0.84 -13.80
CA PHE A 120 -5.00 2.25 -13.48
C PHE A 120 -3.98 3.17 -14.13
N GLU A 121 -4.32 4.47 -14.22
CA GLU A 121 -3.42 5.50 -14.72
C GLU A 121 -3.48 6.75 -13.85
N GLY A 122 -2.55 7.69 -14.01
CA GLY A 122 -2.49 8.94 -13.28
C GLY A 122 -1.21 9.11 -12.45
N GLY A 123 -0.89 10.36 -12.15
CA GLY A 123 0.24 10.77 -11.32
C GLY A 123 -0.01 10.50 -9.84
N TYR A 124 1.04 10.64 -9.04
CA TYR A 124 0.96 10.48 -7.58
C TYR A 124 0.35 11.68 -6.85
N ASP A 125 -0.01 12.76 -7.55
CA ASP A 125 -0.49 14.01 -6.95
C ASP A 125 -1.62 13.83 -5.93
N PRO A 126 -2.66 13.00 -6.19
CA PRO A 126 -3.77 12.84 -5.25
C PRO A 126 -3.37 12.15 -3.93
N ILE A 127 -2.37 11.26 -3.96
CA ILE A 127 -1.99 10.43 -2.81
C ILE A 127 -0.72 10.91 -2.09
N ALA A 128 0.12 11.69 -2.77
CA ALA A 128 1.42 12.10 -2.27
C ALA A 128 1.38 12.83 -0.92
N PRO A 129 0.43 13.75 -0.64
CA PRO A 129 0.33 14.42 0.65
C PRO A 129 0.05 13.47 1.82
N TYR A 130 -0.49 12.30 1.52
CA TYR A 130 -0.83 11.27 2.50
C TYR A 130 0.29 10.23 2.57
N LEU A 131 0.50 9.50 1.49
CA LEU A 131 1.45 8.39 1.41
C LEU A 131 2.89 8.83 1.72
N PHE A 132 3.40 9.80 0.95
CA PHE A 132 4.82 10.16 1.04
C PHE A 132 5.17 10.92 2.31
N ALA A 133 4.21 11.65 2.88
CA ALA A 133 4.41 12.39 4.11
C ALA A 133 4.31 11.53 5.36
N HIS A 134 3.48 10.47 5.36
CA HIS A 134 3.05 9.84 6.60
C HIS A 134 3.31 8.33 6.71
N GLU A 135 3.55 7.61 5.62
CA GLU A 135 3.88 6.19 5.74
C GLU A 135 5.28 5.99 6.31
N ASN A 136 5.42 5.17 7.34
CA ASN A 136 6.64 4.99 8.12
C ASN A 136 7.63 3.98 7.50
N VAL A 137 7.62 3.84 6.18
CA VAL A 137 8.59 3.02 5.44
C VAL A 137 9.92 3.75 5.23
N ASP A 138 10.97 3.01 4.91
CA ASP A 138 12.31 3.56 4.68
C ASP A 138 12.50 4.04 3.24
N ALA A 139 11.77 3.43 2.27
CA ALA A 139 11.82 3.84 0.88
C ALA A 139 10.51 3.59 0.13
N PHE A 140 10.30 4.39 -0.92
CA PHE A 140 9.22 4.25 -1.88
C PHE A 140 9.77 3.77 -3.22
N TYR A 141 9.23 2.69 -3.76
CA TYR A 141 9.50 2.16 -5.10
C TYR A 141 8.34 2.58 -6.01
N LEU A 142 8.57 3.55 -6.86
CA LEU A 142 7.53 4.26 -7.60
C LEU A 142 7.67 4.08 -9.10
N GLU A 143 6.54 3.98 -9.79
CA GLU A 143 6.46 3.86 -11.23
C GLU A 143 6.44 5.24 -11.89
N PHE A 144 7.44 5.52 -12.73
CA PHE A 144 7.57 6.73 -13.55
C PHE A 144 8.03 6.37 -14.97
N ASP A 145 7.55 5.25 -15.49
CA ASP A 145 8.00 4.61 -16.72
C ASP A 145 7.48 5.26 -18.00
N THR A 146 6.36 5.98 -17.91
CA THR A 146 5.71 6.64 -19.06
C THR A 146 4.96 7.89 -18.58
N PRO A 147 4.54 8.80 -19.50
CA PRO A 147 3.69 9.96 -19.15
C PRO A 147 2.41 9.60 -18.38
N ARG A 148 1.92 8.38 -18.51
CA ARG A 148 0.77 7.84 -17.75
C ARG A 148 0.99 7.93 -16.24
N ALA A 149 2.22 7.80 -15.78
CA ALA A 149 2.56 7.84 -14.36
C ALA A 149 2.70 9.26 -13.79
N GLY A 150 2.51 10.30 -14.61
CA GLY A 150 2.65 11.70 -14.20
C GLY A 150 4.09 12.19 -14.10
N GLY A 151 4.27 13.35 -13.50
CA GLY A 151 5.57 14.00 -13.27
C GLY A 151 6.16 13.73 -11.89
N PHE A 152 7.27 14.39 -11.59
CA PHE A 152 8.03 14.23 -10.34
C PHE A 152 7.61 15.21 -9.24
N GLU A 153 6.72 16.16 -9.53
CA GLU A 153 6.28 17.19 -8.58
C GLU A 153 5.75 16.64 -7.25
N PRO A 154 5.04 15.49 -7.22
CA PRO A 154 4.58 14.88 -5.98
C PRO A 154 5.68 14.48 -5.01
N LEU A 155 6.91 14.27 -5.49
CA LEU A 155 8.04 13.88 -4.64
C LEU A 155 8.42 14.94 -3.61
N LYS A 156 7.96 16.18 -3.75
CA LYS A 156 8.13 17.24 -2.74
C LYS A 156 7.50 16.90 -1.38
N TYR A 157 6.55 15.96 -1.35
CA TYR A 157 5.90 15.49 -0.13
C TYR A 157 6.66 14.37 0.59
N VAL A 158 7.73 13.83 0.00
CA VAL A 158 8.51 12.77 0.63
C VAL A 158 9.16 13.30 1.91
N ALA A 159 8.84 12.66 3.02
CA ALA A 159 9.37 13.06 4.32
C ALA A 159 10.91 12.93 4.37
N PRO A 160 11.60 13.83 5.10
CA PRO A 160 13.05 13.76 5.23
C PRO A 160 13.56 12.40 5.71
N GLY A 161 14.68 11.95 5.15
CA GLY A 161 15.31 10.68 5.51
C GLY A 161 14.83 9.47 4.73
N LYS A 162 13.71 9.55 4.01
CA LYS A 162 13.21 8.47 3.15
C LYS A 162 13.90 8.47 1.79
N LYS A 163 14.01 7.28 1.21
CA LYS A 163 14.56 7.08 -0.14
C LYS A 163 13.42 6.94 -1.16
N VAL A 164 13.71 7.30 -2.41
CA VAL A 164 12.82 7.07 -3.55
C VAL A 164 13.58 6.31 -4.62
N VAL A 165 13.01 5.20 -5.06
CA VAL A 165 13.51 4.43 -6.20
C VAL A 165 12.58 4.69 -7.37
N LEU A 166 13.12 5.28 -8.44
CA LEU A 166 12.39 5.67 -9.64
C LEU A 166 12.41 4.52 -10.65
N GLY A 167 11.27 3.91 -10.90
CA GLY A 167 11.08 2.93 -11.97
C GLY A 167 10.87 3.65 -13.29
N LEU A 168 11.97 3.88 -14.03
CA LEU A 168 11.99 4.68 -15.27
C LEU A 168 11.84 3.85 -16.54
N ILE A 169 11.83 2.52 -16.43
CA ILE A 169 11.76 1.60 -17.57
C ILE A 169 10.46 0.82 -17.48
N THR A 170 9.64 0.93 -18.55
CA THR A 170 8.37 0.20 -18.57
C THR A 170 8.58 -1.30 -18.77
N THR A 171 7.73 -2.09 -18.12
CA THR A 171 7.55 -3.53 -18.37
C THR A 171 6.25 -3.80 -19.13
N LYS A 172 5.57 -2.75 -19.56
CA LYS A 172 4.28 -2.81 -20.26
C LYS A 172 4.50 -2.59 -21.74
N ALA A 173 3.77 -3.35 -22.57
CA ALA A 173 3.85 -3.27 -24.02
C ALA A 173 2.86 -2.22 -24.57
#